data_140c71e6d0d972f4e261070f770d60d6
#
_entry.id   140c71e6d0d972f4e261070f770d60d6
#
_cell.length_a   1.000
_cell.length_b   1.000
_cell.length_c   1.000
_cell.angle_alpha   90.00
_cell.angle_beta   90.00
_cell.angle_gamma   90.00
#
_symmetry.space_group_name_H-M   'P 1'
#
loop_
_entity.id
_entity.type
_entity.pdbx_description
1 polymer ?
#
loop_
_entity_poly.entity_id
_entity_poly.type
_entity_poly.pdbx_seq_one_letter_code
_entity_poly.pdbx_strand_id
1 'polypeptide(L)'
;MLSRRSLFAVGGAALLLNGCAQVAPEGGPPLMDVIGSDPNLSSFRAALRSSGLASELFDRPGIYTVLAPTNLAWSGAPERIRNGDREGLLNLIAGGRLSLASIQARGGRIRMLGGIDVRVVGGTAESPRIQAARPGQAPSGTSASIIRANVMASNGVVHVVQGVLIPT
;
A
#
# COMPACT_ATOMS: atom_id res chain seq x y z
N MET A 1 71.91 -17.63 -32.62
CA MET A 1 71.07 -18.21 -33.69
C MET A 1 69.66 -17.96 -33.35
N LEU A 2 69.03 -16.90 -33.91
CA LEU A 2 68.11 -16.91 -35.03
C LEU A 2 66.94 -17.89 -34.73
N SER A 3 65.67 -17.52 -34.63
CA SER A 3 64.80 -16.90 -35.63
C SER A 3 63.43 -16.64 -35.09
N ARG A 4 62.90 -15.44 -35.19
CA ARG A 4 61.77 -14.97 -36.07
C ARG A 4 60.37 -15.47 -35.78
N ARG A 5 59.56 -14.47 -35.49
CA ARG A 5 58.23 -14.12 -36.12
C ARG A 5 57.04 -15.03 -35.76
N SER A 6 55.94 -14.55 -35.36
CA SER A 6 55.05 -13.61 -36.10
C SER A 6 54.02 -12.97 -35.18
N LEU A 7 53.78 -11.68 -35.38
CA LEU A 7 52.59 -10.95 -34.99
C LEU A 7 51.40 -11.48 -35.79
N PHE A 8 50.30 -11.77 -35.09
CA PHE A 8 48.97 -11.67 -35.68
C PHE A 8 48.10 -10.84 -34.73
N ALA A 9 47.94 -9.60 -35.12
CA ALA A 9 46.87 -8.75 -34.63
C ALA A 9 45.56 -9.21 -35.29
N VAL A 10 44.63 -9.71 -34.52
CA VAL A 10 43.26 -9.87 -34.96
C VAL A 10 42.40 -8.94 -34.11
N GLY A 11 42.00 -7.85 -34.74
CA GLY A 11 41.01 -6.93 -34.22
C GLY A 11 39.68 -7.65 -34.06
N GLY A 12 39.25 -7.79 -32.85
CA GLY A 12 37.88 -8.19 -32.48
C GLY A 12 37.11 -6.96 -32.11
N ALA A 13 36.19 -6.55 -32.97
CA ALA A 13 35.23 -5.47 -32.72
C ALA A 13 34.44 -5.79 -31.43
N ALA A 14 34.68 -5.01 -30.39
CA ALA A 14 33.81 -5.00 -29.22
C ALA A 14 32.46 -4.38 -29.64
N LEU A 15 31.50 -5.23 -29.91
CA LEU A 15 30.09 -4.84 -29.98
C LEU A 15 29.72 -4.38 -28.58
N LEU A 16 29.71 -3.07 -28.38
CA LEU A 16 29.04 -2.43 -27.25
C LEU A 16 27.54 -2.65 -27.42
N LEU A 17 27.03 -3.76 -26.91
CA LEU A 17 25.63 -3.92 -26.61
C LEU A 17 25.35 -2.95 -25.49
N ASN A 18 24.91 -1.73 -25.84
CA ASN A 18 24.16 -0.87 -24.95
C ASN A 18 22.84 -1.58 -24.65
N GLY A 19 22.90 -2.61 -23.83
CA GLY A 19 21.78 -3.06 -23.09
C GLY A 19 21.43 -1.92 -22.15
N CYS A 20 20.38 -1.17 -22.43
CA CYS A 20 19.66 -0.45 -21.41
C CYS A 20 19.26 -1.51 -20.38
N ALA A 21 20.09 -1.71 -19.37
CA ALA A 21 19.67 -2.32 -18.15
C ALA A 21 18.60 -1.37 -17.60
N GLN A 22 17.35 -1.65 -17.91
CA GLN A 22 16.24 -1.11 -17.15
C GLN A 22 16.49 -1.59 -15.73
N VAL A 23 17.08 -0.70 -14.92
CA VAL A 23 17.10 -0.87 -13.48
C VAL A 23 15.66 -1.01 -13.11
N ALA A 24 15.20 -2.24 -12.84
CA ALA A 24 13.91 -2.48 -12.25
C ALA A 24 13.86 -1.60 -11.00
N PRO A 25 12.84 -0.76 -10.83
CA PRO A 25 12.76 0.08 -9.65
C PRO A 25 12.84 -0.83 -8.43
N GLU A 26 13.81 -0.58 -7.57
CA GLU A 26 13.93 -1.26 -6.28
C GLU A 26 12.67 -0.98 -5.47
N GLY A 27 11.73 -1.92 -5.52
CA GLY A 27 10.44 -1.81 -4.83
C GLY A 27 9.29 -2.01 -5.81
N GLY A 28 8.68 -3.14 -5.83
CA GLY A 28 7.45 -3.55 -6.49
C GLY A 28 6.56 -2.50 -7.18
N PRO A 29 5.37 -2.85 -7.62
CA PRO A 29 4.45 -1.91 -8.26
C PRO A 29 3.98 -0.82 -7.27
N PRO A 30 3.62 0.37 -7.74
CA PRO A 30 3.01 1.42 -6.93
C PRO A 30 1.72 0.97 -6.23
N LEU A 31 1.33 1.65 -5.14
CA LEU A 31 0.12 1.33 -4.37
C LEU A 31 -1.14 1.22 -5.25
N MET A 32 -1.32 2.12 -6.21
CA MET A 32 -2.49 2.11 -7.09
C MET A 32 -2.51 0.90 -8.04
N ASP A 33 -1.35 0.38 -8.42
CA ASP A 33 -1.24 -0.81 -9.25
C ASP A 33 -1.46 -2.08 -8.41
N VAL A 34 -0.93 -2.10 -7.18
CA VAL A 34 -1.21 -3.18 -6.21
C VAL A 34 -2.72 -3.27 -5.92
N ILE A 35 -3.38 -2.14 -5.63
CA ILE A 35 -4.83 -2.10 -5.42
C ILE A 35 -5.57 -2.48 -6.71
N GLY A 36 -5.04 -2.05 -7.86
CA GLY A 36 -5.65 -2.31 -9.18
C GLY A 36 -5.53 -3.74 -9.67
N SER A 37 -4.55 -4.48 -9.20
CA SER A 37 -4.34 -5.89 -9.56
C SER A 37 -5.32 -6.84 -8.87
N ASP A 38 -6.00 -6.38 -7.80
CA ASP A 38 -6.98 -7.18 -7.08
C ASP A 38 -8.42 -6.77 -7.47
N PRO A 39 -9.16 -7.63 -8.19
CA PRO A 39 -10.55 -7.35 -8.57
C PRO A 39 -11.47 -7.07 -7.37
N ASN A 40 -11.15 -7.64 -6.20
CA ASN A 40 -11.94 -7.45 -4.98
C ASN A 40 -11.80 -6.06 -4.36
N LEU A 41 -10.87 -5.24 -4.86
CA LEU A 41 -10.63 -3.87 -4.40
C LEU A 41 -11.08 -2.81 -5.42
N SER A 42 -11.78 -3.21 -6.48
CA SER A 42 -12.15 -2.33 -7.59
C SER A 42 -13.01 -1.13 -7.16
N SER A 43 -13.95 -1.34 -6.25
CA SER A 43 -14.82 -0.27 -5.72
C SER A 43 -14.03 0.77 -4.92
N PHE A 44 -13.14 0.33 -4.05
CA PHE A 44 -12.25 1.21 -3.29
C PHE A 44 -11.28 1.98 -4.20
N ARG A 45 -10.71 1.28 -5.21
CA ARG A 45 -9.86 1.93 -6.23
C ARG A 45 -10.61 3.03 -6.98
N ALA A 46 -11.85 2.77 -7.38
CA ALA A 46 -12.70 3.75 -8.06
C ALA A 46 -12.93 4.99 -7.18
N ALA A 47 -13.23 4.80 -5.90
CA ALA A 47 -13.43 5.88 -4.94
C ALA A 47 -12.16 6.71 -4.72
N LEU A 48 -10.97 6.08 -4.62
CA LEU A 48 -9.69 6.80 -4.54
C LEU A 48 -9.43 7.69 -5.76
N ARG A 49 -9.80 7.21 -6.95
CA ARG A 49 -9.65 7.99 -8.18
C ARG A 49 -10.66 9.13 -8.28
N SER A 50 -11.93 8.86 -8.00
CA SER A 50 -12.99 9.86 -8.09
C SER A 50 -12.84 11.00 -7.09
N SER A 51 -12.28 10.71 -5.90
CA SER A 51 -11.98 11.72 -4.87
C SER A 51 -10.72 12.56 -5.14
N GLY A 52 -9.92 12.21 -6.15
CA GLY A 52 -8.64 12.83 -6.44
C GLY A 52 -7.49 12.43 -5.51
N LEU A 53 -7.75 11.61 -4.48
CA LEU A 53 -6.72 11.18 -3.52
C LEU A 53 -5.62 10.33 -4.15
N ALA A 54 -5.94 9.59 -5.22
CA ALA A 54 -4.95 8.80 -5.93
C ALA A 54 -3.81 9.69 -6.47
N SER A 55 -4.14 10.75 -7.17
CA SER A 55 -3.14 11.68 -7.72
C SER A 55 -2.51 12.58 -6.66
N GLU A 56 -3.26 12.97 -5.65
CA GLU A 56 -2.74 13.85 -4.61
C GLU A 56 -1.70 13.18 -3.71
N LEU A 57 -1.94 11.94 -3.32
CA LEU A 57 -1.10 11.22 -2.39
C LEU A 57 -0.12 10.26 -3.09
N PHE A 58 -0.60 9.46 -4.03
CA PHE A 58 0.18 8.32 -4.53
C PHE A 58 1.02 8.64 -5.76
N ASP A 59 0.68 9.70 -6.52
CA ASP A 59 1.50 10.19 -7.62
C ASP A 59 2.61 11.17 -7.16
N ARG A 60 2.62 11.51 -5.87
CA ARG A 60 3.65 12.36 -5.24
C ARG A 60 4.61 11.51 -4.40
N PRO A 61 5.84 12.01 -4.17
CA PRO A 61 6.75 11.35 -3.25
C PRO A 61 6.12 11.21 -1.85
N GLY A 62 6.04 10.00 -1.37
CA GLY A 62 5.47 9.67 -0.06
C GLY A 62 5.36 8.18 0.14
N ILE A 63 5.34 7.76 1.39
CA ILE A 63 5.17 6.36 1.77
C ILE A 63 3.90 6.25 2.61
N TYR A 64 3.02 5.33 2.24
CA TYR A 64 1.71 5.20 2.86
C TYR A 64 1.37 3.76 3.23
N THR A 65 0.50 3.63 4.21
CA THR A 65 -0.18 2.38 4.56
C THR A 65 -1.65 2.54 4.22
N VAL A 66 -2.19 1.61 3.44
CA VAL A 66 -3.57 1.64 3.00
C VAL A 66 -4.32 0.45 3.60
N LEU A 67 -5.40 0.71 4.30
CA LEU A 67 -6.38 -0.29 4.73
C LEU A 67 -7.44 -0.38 3.65
N ALA A 68 -7.29 -1.31 2.71
CA ALA A 68 -8.13 -1.44 1.52
C ALA A 68 -9.34 -2.35 1.78
N PRO A 69 -10.57 -1.81 1.86
CA PRO A 69 -11.78 -2.63 2.02
C PRO A 69 -12.07 -3.45 0.77
N THR A 70 -12.49 -4.68 0.96
CA THR A 70 -13.03 -5.50 -0.13
C THR A 70 -14.32 -4.89 -0.71
N ASN A 71 -14.68 -5.25 -1.94
CA ASN A 71 -15.92 -4.80 -2.56
C ASN A 71 -17.15 -5.12 -1.69
N LEU A 72 -17.15 -6.28 -1.03
CA LEU A 72 -18.22 -6.67 -0.12
C LEU A 72 -18.27 -5.74 1.11
N ALA A 73 -17.13 -5.47 1.73
CA ALA A 73 -17.04 -4.53 2.84
C ALA A 73 -17.45 -3.11 2.40
N TRP A 74 -17.04 -2.71 1.20
CA TRP A 74 -17.36 -1.41 0.62
C TRP A 74 -18.85 -1.22 0.36
N SER A 75 -19.56 -2.25 -0.10
CA SER A 75 -21.00 -2.19 -0.32
C SER A 75 -21.79 -1.93 0.96
N GLY A 76 -21.29 -2.37 2.12
CA GLY A 76 -21.87 -2.09 3.45
C GLY A 76 -21.47 -0.74 4.04
N ALA A 77 -20.61 0.02 3.39
CA ALA A 77 -20.22 1.35 3.87
C ALA A 77 -21.34 2.37 3.69
N PRO A 78 -21.40 3.42 4.55
CA PRO A 78 -22.31 4.54 4.34
C PRO A 78 -22.19 5.13 2.94
N GLU A 79 -23.31 5.53 2.37
CA GLU A 79 -23.37 6.05 1.00
C GLU A 79 -22.40 7.22 0.78
N ARG A 80 -22.27 8.11 1.75
CA ARG A 80 -21.30 9.22 1.71
C ARG A 80 -19.88 8.72 1.40
N ILE A 81 -19.42 7.68 2.08
CA ILE A 81 -18.08 7.12 1.89
C ILE A 81 -17.97 6.41 0.54
N ARG A 82 -19.01 5.67 0.15
CA ARG A 82 -19.07 5.01 -1.16
C ARG A 82 -18.99 6.00 -2.33
N ASN A 83 -19.55 7.19 -2.15
CA ASN A 83 -19.52 8.28 -3.14
C ASN A 83 -18.22 9.08 -3.13
N GLY A 84 -17.17 8.60 -2.40
CA GLY A 84 -15.85 9.20 -2.44
C GLY A 84 -15.66 10.34 -1.45
N ASP A 85 -16.38 10.34 -0.32
CA ASP A 85 -16.11 11.27 0.77
C ASP A 85 -14.64 11.24 1.18
N ARG A 86 -13.97 12.36 0.99
CA ARG A 86 -12.54 12.49 1.15
C ARG A 86 -12.07 12.16 2.57
N GLU A 87 -12.80 12.63 3.57
CA GLU A 87 -12.48 12.38 4.98
C GLU A 87 -12.59 10.89 5.31
N GLY A 88 -13.67 10.26 4.86
CA GLY A 88 -13.88 8.82 5.03
C GLY A 88 -12.78 7.99 4.37
N LEU A 89 -12.29 8.39 3.20
CA LEU A 89 -11.18 7.73 2.53
C LEU A 89 -9.85 7.96 3.25
N LEU A 90 -9.58 9.17 3.76
CA LEU A 90 -8.39 9.47 4.55
C LEU A 90 -8.34 8.69 5.87
N ASN A 91 -9.47 8.25 6.39
CA ASN A 91 -9.57 7.34 7.54
C ASN A 91 -9.12 5.90 7.23
N LEU A 92 -8.83 5.59 5.97
CA LEU A 92 -8.30 4.30 5.53
C LEU A 92 -6.82 4.38 5.09
N ILE A 93 -6.21 5.57 5.19
CA ILE A 93 -4.83 5.82 4.77
C ILE A 93 -4.03 6.37 5.94
N ALA A 94 -2.85 5.81 6.18
CA ALA A 94 -1.89 6.29 7.17
C ALA A 94 -0.56 6.65 6.50
N GLY A 95 0.18 7.57 7.10
CA GLY A 95 1.54 7.89 6.67
C GLY A 95 2.55 6.82 7.10
N GLY A 96 3.56 6.57 6.26
CA GLY A 96 4.60 5.58 6.51
C GLY A 96 4.25 4.16 6.09
N ARG A 97 5.27 3.31 6.06
CA ARG A 97 5.15 1.88 5.75
C ARG A 97 4.98 1.10 7.05
N LEU A 98 3.76 0.80 7.43
CA LEU A 98 3.42 0.10 8.65
C LEU A 98 3.09 -1.37 8.35
N SER A 99 4.08 -2.23 8.45
CA SER A 99 3.83 -3.68 8.43
C SER A 99 3.01 -4.10 9.65
N LEU A 100 2.35 -5.26 9.58
CA LEU A 100 1.58 -5.78 10.71
C LEU A 100 2.44 -5.91 11.97
N ALA A 101 3.69 -6.39 11.83
CA ALA A 101 4.65 -6.46 12.93
C ALA A 101 4.96 -5.07 13.52
N SER A 102 5.14 -4.05 12.67
CA SER A 102 5.38 -2.66 13.11
C SER A 102 4.18 -2.09 13.85
N ILE A 103 2.96 -2.42 13.42
CA ILE A 103 1.72 -2.02 14.09
C ILE A 103 1.64 -2.64 15.48
N GLN A 104 1.93 -3.95 15.60
CA GLN A 104 1.92 -4.67 16.86
C GLN A 104 3.00 -4.14 17.84
N ALA A 105 4.21 -3.89 17.33
CA ALA A 105 5.31 -3.34 18.13
C ALA A 105 5.01 -1.93 18.69
N ARG A 106 4.11 -1.18 18.02
CA ARG A 106 3.63 0.14 18.47
C ARG A 106 2.38 0.06 19.35
N GLY A 107 2.10 -1.08 19.96
CA GLY A 107 0.92 -1.29 20.80
C GLY A 107 -0.39 -1.36 20.02
N GLY A 108 -0.32 -1.78 18.75
CA GLY A 108 -1.50 -1.97 17.91
C GLY A 108 -2.25 -0.70 17.53
N ARG A 109 -1.57 0.47 17.51
CA ARG A 109 -2.18 1.76 17.19
C ARG A 109 -1.66 2.32 15.88
N ILE A 110 -2.57 2.79 15.04
CA ILE A 110 -2.28 3.48 13.79
C ILE A 110 -2.98 4.83 13.79
N ARG A 111 -2.25 5.91 13.47
CA ARG A 111 -2.83 7.22 13.23
C ARG A 111 -3.15 7.36 11.74
N MET A 112 -4.41 7.60 11.42
CA MET A 112 -4.87 7.77 10.04
C MET A 112 -4.80 9.23 9.60
N LEU A 113 -4.67 9.47 8.30
CA LEU A 113 -4.60 10.83 7.73
C LEU A 113 -5.91 11.62 7.93
N GLY A 114 -7.05 10.92 8.01
CA GLY A 114 -8.35 11.52 8.33
C GLY A 114 -8.52 11.92 9.80
N GLY A 115 -7.46 11.73 10.62
CA GLY A 115 -7.45 12.21 12.01
C GLY A 115 -7.99 11.23 13.04
N ILE A 116 -8.46 10.05 12.64
CA ILE A 116 -8.83 8.99 13.59
C ILE A 116 -7.65 8.13 13.98
N ASP A 117 -7.79 7.42 15.08
CA ASP A 117 -6.93 6.31 15.47
C ASP A 117 -7.59 4.98 15.08
N VAL A 118 -6.78 4.04 14.64
CA VAL A 118 -7.20 2.65 14.46
C VAL A 118 -6.43 1.80 15.46
N ARG A 119 -7.12 0.93 16.18
CA ARG A 119 -6.51 0.07 17.21
C ARG A 119 -6.79 -1.40 16.94
N VAL A 120 -5.80 -2.22 17.20
CA VAL A 120 -5.98 -3.68 17.26
C VAL A 120 -6.73 -4.00 18.55
N VAL A 121 -7.88 -4.65 18.40
CA VAL A 121 -8.77 -4.98 19.53
C VAL A 121 -8.95 -6.49 19.75
N GLY A 122 -8.32 -7.32 18.90
CA GLY A 122 -8.40 -8.78 18.99
C GLY A 122 -8.04 -9.44 17.66
N GLY A 123 -8.48 -10.69 17.48
CA GLY A 123 -8.14 -11.51 16.32
C GLY A 123 -6.87 -12.33 16.55
N THR A 124 -6.31 -12.89 15.47
CA THR A 124 -5.03 -13.62 15.50
C THR A 124 -3.89 -12.70 15.07
N ALA A 125 -2.65 -13.18 15.22
CA ALA A 125 -1.46 -12.44 14.77
C ALA A 125 -1.47 -12.19 13.25
N GLU A 126 -2.02 -13.12 12.46
CA GLU A 126 -2.10 -13.07 11.01
C GLU A 126 -3.35 -12.32 10.50
N SER A 127 -4.43 -12.36 11.30
CA SER A 127 -5.71 -11.74 10.98
C SER A 127 -6.25 -10.95 12.17
N PRO A 128 -5.60 -9.84 12.53
CA PRO A 128 -6.05 -9.02 13.64
C PRO A 128 -7.37 -8.30 13.31
N ARG A 129 -8.18 -8.14 14.35
CA ARG A 129 -9.34 -7.26 14.29
C ARG A 129 -8.91 -5.87 14.71
N ILE A 130 -9.25 -4.90 13.89
CA ILE A 130 -8.99 -3.49 14.13
C ILE A 130 -10.30 -2.72 14.30
N GLN A 131 -10.27 -1.65 15.05
CA GLN A 131 -11.43 -0.82 15.33
C GLN A 131 -11.07 0.66 15.28
N ALA A 132 -11.97 1.47 14.73
CA ALA A 132 -11.81 2.90 14.71
C ALA A 132 -12.02 3.51 16.12
N ALA A 133 -11.29 4.58 16.38
CA ALA A 133 -11.38 5.34 17.62
C ALA A 133 -11.18 6.83 17.33
N ARG A 134 -11.83 7.69 18.10
CA ARG A 134 -11.46 9.10 18.11
C ARG A 134 -10.11 9.28 18.84
N PRO A 135 -9.31 10.30 18.48
CA PRO A 135 -8.05 10.55 19.14
C PRO A 135 -8.18 10.63 20.66
N GLY A 136 -7.36 9.84 21.36
CA GLY A 136 -7.39 9.83 22.83
C GLY A 136 -8.53 9.07 23.48
N GLN A 137 -9.46 8.51 22.70
CA GLN A 137 -10.59 7.75 23.21
C GLN A 137 -10.39 6.23 23.04
N ALA A 138 -11.19 5.48 23.79
CA ALA A 138 -11.28 4.03 23.59
C ALA A 138 -11.91 3.72 22.22
N PRO A 139 -11.57 2.57 21.60
CA PRO A 139 -12.21 2.14 20.37
C PRO A 139 -13.72 1.98 20.55
N SER A 140 -14.50 2.70 19.76
CA SER A 140 -15.97 2.70 19.83
C SER A 140 -16.61 2.67 18.44
N GLY A 141 -15.83 2.95 17.38
CA GLY A 141 -16.30 2.94 16.01
C GLY A 141 -16.48 1.54 15.42
N THR A 142 -16.68 1.49 14.11
CA THR A 142 -16.79 0.21 13.40
C THR A 142 -15.49 -0.59 13.47
N SER A 143 -15.60 -1.91 13.43
CA SER A 143 -14.47 -2.82 13.40
C SER A 143 -14.32 -3.49 12.03
N ALA A 144 -13.09 -3.88 11.71
CA ALA A 144 -12.75 -4.63 10.52
C ALA A 144 -11.72 -5.71 10.86
N SER A 145 -11.71 -6.80 10.11
CA SER A 145 -10.65 -7.81 10.19
C SER A 145 -9.67 -7.61 9.05
N ILE A 146 -8.37 -7.65 9.34
CA ILE A 146 -7.35 -7.70 8.30
C ILE A 146 -7.31 -9.13 7.77
N ILE A 147 -7.65 -9.34 6.52
CA ILE A 147 -7.73 -10.67 5.89
C ILE A 147 -6.51 -10.99 5.03
N ARG A 148 -5.79 -9.97 4.60
CA ARG A 148 -4.49 -10.10 3.93
C ARG A 148 -3.62 -8.92 4.29
N ALA A 149 -2.53 -9.19 4.98
CA ALA A 149 -1.61 -8.17 5.46
C ALA A 149 -0.34 -8.09 4.60
N ASN A 150 0.37 -6.98 4.73
CA ASN A 150 1.72 -6.78 4.19
C ASN A 150 1.84 -6.97 2.67
N VAL A 151 0.83 -6.56 1.89
CA VAL A 151 0.98 -6.52 0.43
C VAL A 151 1.85 -5.31 0.08
N MET A 152 3.10 -5.59 -0.26
CA MET A 152 4.12 -4.55 -0.44
C MET A 152 3.94 -3.82 -1.76
N ALA A 153 4.16 -2.52 -1.73
CA ALA A 153 4.22 -1.63 -2.88
C ALA A 153 5.49 -0.77 -2.81
N SER A 154 5.94 -0.21 -3.94
CA SER A 154 7.12 0.67 -3.98
C SER A 154 6.98 1.87 -3.05
N ASN A 155 5.81 2.47 -3.00
CA ASN A 155 5.49 3.64 -2.18
C ASN A 155 4.62 3.32 -0.95
N GLY A 156 4.62 2.08 -0.45
CA GLY A 156 3.88 1.76 0.77
C GLY A 156 3.57 0.29 1.00
N VAL A 157 2.49 0.05 1.72
CA VAL A 157 1.95 -1.27 2.02
C VAL A 157 0.43 -1.24 2.03
N VAL A 158 -0.20 -2.29 1.54
CA VAL A 158 -1.66 -2.49 1.57
C VAL A 158 -1.99 -3.61 2.55
N HIS A 159 -2.98 -3.36 3.39
CA HIS A 159 -3.66 -4.39 4.19
C HIS A 159 -5.10 -4.48 3.71
N VAL A 160 -5.51 -5.64 3.24
CA VAL A 160 -6.89 -5.86 2.79
C VAL A 160 -7.76 -6.15 4.01
N VAL A 161 -8.87 -5.42 4.11
CA VAL A 161 -9.76 -5.47 5.29
C VAL A 161 -11.20 -5.83 4.92
N GLN A 162 -11.86 -6.54 5.83
CA GLN A 162 -13.27 -6.87 5.77
C GLN A 162 -14.09 -5.92 6.66
N GLY A 163 -14.18 -4.68 6.27
CA GLY A 163 -14.93 -3.63 6.96
C GLY A 163 -14.43 -2.25 6.58
N VAL A 164 -15.25 -1.24 6.82
CA VAL A 164 -14.89 0.17 6.67
C VAL A 164 -14.84 0.80 8.06
N LEU A 165 -13.77 1.55 8.32
CA LEU A 165 -13.50 2.12 9.63
C LEU A 165 -14.13 3.50 9.76
N ILE A 166 -15.10 3.60 10.67
CA ILE A 166 -15.88 4.82 10.94
C ILE A 166 -15.84 5.05 12.45
N PRO A 167 -15.33 6.19 12.90
CA PRO A 167 -15.40 6.55 14.32
C PRO A 167 -16.83 6.90 14.72
N THR A 168 -17.25 6.51 15.91
CA THR A 168 -18.53 6.92 16.52
C THR A 168 -18.29 7.96 17.60
#